data_c151da494c3d651cc9038e4f56ff0d58
#
_entry.id   c151da494c3d651cc9038e4f56ff0d58
#
_cell.length_a   1.000
_cell.length_b   1.000
_cell.length_c   1.000
_cell.angle_alpha   90.00
_cell.angle_beta   90.00
_cell.angle_gamma   90.00
#
_symmetry.space_group_name_H-M   'P 1'
#
loop_
_entity.id
_entity.type
_entity.pdbx_description
1 polymer ?
#
loop_
_entity_poly.entity_id
_entity_poly.type
_entity_poly.pdbx_seq_one_letter_code
_entity_poly.pdbx_strand_id
1 'polypeptide(L)'
;AYGLREKGENESMSLAYSRINNPNLEIAEDRLKLWDRSEGCALFQSGMAAITTTILELTRPNTLILHSSPLYGGTDHFIEVVLPKYNIKSMYFDSMKSLESIIKKKDEKFPDTDVSLVYIESPANPTNTVVDINKSKELADHFSKGQEKVYVAIDNTFMGPVFSQPIDHGADVVLYSATKYIGGHSDLVAGAACGSNEVISRIKTLRVFMGNMASPFTSWLILRSLETLKIRMEKSAENANKIAKELKSHKMVDKVHYLGLVTEDSPEYNIIKKQYS
;
A
#
# COMPACT_ATOMS: atom_id res chain seq x y z
N ALA A 1 31.50 -5.37 -0.67
CA ALA A 1 31.00 -6.68 -1.12
C ALA A 1 31.25 -7.70 -0.01
N TYR A 2 30.23 -8.48 0.33
CA TYR A 2 30.36 -9.59 1.26
C TYR A 2 31.00 -10.76 0.51
N GLY A 3 31.89 -11.53 1.16
CA GLY A 3 32.55 -12.66 0.51
C GLY A 3 31.52 -13.65 -0.07
N LEU A 4 31.75 -14.09 -1.28
CA LEU A 4 30.96 -15.16 -1.89
C LEU A 4 31.13 -16.43 -1.07
N ARG A 5 30.05 -16.93 -0.47
CA ARG A 5 30.02 -18.29 0.11
C ARG A 5 29.56 -19.26 -0.98
N GLU A 6 30.22 -20.42 -1.06
CA GLU A 6 29.74 -21.51 -1.89
C GLU A 6 28.34 -21.96 -1.42
N LYS A 7 27.44 -22.17 -2.36
CA LYS A 7 26.06 -22.60 -2.07
C LYS A 7 26.04 -24.01 -1.50
N GLY A 8 25.54 -24.16 -0.27
CA GLY A 8 24.94 -25.42 0.16
C GLY A 8 23.49 -25.52 -0.38
N GLU A 9 23.03 -26.68 -0.71
CA GLU A 9 21.73 -26.94 -1.38
C GLU A 9 20.48 -26.46 -0.66
N ASN A 10 20.57 -25.79 0.52
CA ASN A 10 19.45 -25.32 1.35
C ASN A 10 19.64 -23.92 1.94
N GLU A 11 20.57 -23.09 1.44
CA GLU A 11 20.75 -21.74 1.98
C GLU A 11 20.03 -20.70 1.09
N SER A 12 19.14 -19.91 1.72
CA SER A 12 18.67 -18.62 1.21
C SER A 12 19.84 -17.83 0.61
N MET A 13 19.65 -17.08 -0.49
CA MET A 13 20.70 -16.34 -1.19
C MET A 13 21.64 -15.68 -0.19
N SER A 14 22.90 -16.14 -0.16
CA SER A 14 23.93 -15.61 0.74
C SER A 14 24.04 -14.10 0.58
N LEU A 15 24.30 -13.38 1.67
CA LEU A 15 24.55 -11.92 1.68
C LEU A 15 25.76 -11.60 0.78
N ALA A 16 25.50 -11.29 -0.48
CA ALA A 16 26.53 -11.13 -1.48
C ALA A 16 26.81 -9.66 -1.81
N TYR A 17 25.77 -8.85 -1.92
CA TYR A 17 25.90 -7.48 -2.41
C TYR A 17 24.73 -6.62 -1.93
N SER A 18 24.99 -5.45 -1.34
CA SER A 18 23.98 -4.63 -0.67
C SER A 18 22.81 -4.17 -1.54
N ARG A 19 22.96 -4.07 -2.86
CA ARG A 19 21.85 -3.78 -3.77
C ARG A 19 20.87 -4.95 -3.86
N ILE A 20 21.34 -6.18 -3.68
CA ILE A 20 20.51 -7.38 -3.68
C ILE A 20 19.89 -7.55 -2.29
N ASN A 21 20.74 -7.66 -1.27
CA ASN A 21 20.36 -7.78 0.13
C ASN A 21 21.49 -7.34 1.07
N ASN A 22 21.14 -7.02 2.30
CA ASN A 22 22.10 -6.80 3.39
C ASN A 22 21.44 -7.16 4.73
N PRO A 23 22.21 -7.43 5.80
CA PRO A 23 21.65 -7.89 7.08
C PRO A 23 20.60 -6.94 7.67
N ASN A 24 20.88 -5.64 7.68
CA ASN A 24 19.93 -4.66 8.26
C ASN A 24 18.63 -4.60 7.47
N LEU A 25 18.70 -4.69 6.13
CA LEU A 25 17.53 -4.69 5.26
C LEU A 25 16.66 -5.92 5.52
N GLU A 26 17.26 -7.11 5.55
CA GLU A 26 16.53 -8.37 5.78
C GLU A 26 15.87 -8.41 7.16
N ILE A 27 16.61 -8.03 8.22
CA ILE A 27 16.07 -7.98 9.56
C ILE A 27 14.91 -6.98 9.67
N ALA A 28 15.03 -5.82 9.01
CA ALA A 28 13.96 -4.82 9.02
C ALA A 28 12.72 -5.30 8.23
N GLU A 29 12.91 -5.96 7.10
CA GLU A 29 11.84 -6.59 6.32
C GLU A 29 11.14 -7.70 7.14
N ASP A 30 11.90 -8.57 7.78
CA ASP A 30 11.39 -9.64 8.64
C ASP A 30 10.63 -9.11 9.86
N ARG A 31 11.06 -7.98 10.38
CA ARG A 31 10.39 -7.34 11.52
C ARG A 31 9.09 -6.65 11.10
N LEU A 32 9.09 -5.96 9.95
CA LEU A 32 7.91 -5.22 9.47
C LEU A 32 6.80 -6.18 8.99
N LYS A 33 7.13 -7.29 8.33
CA LYS A 33 6.12 -8.27 7.90
C LYS A 33 5.27 -8.82 9.05
N LEU A 34 5.82 -8.89 10.28
CA LEU A 34 5.08 -9.36 11.44
C LEU A 34 3.95 -8.40 11.84
N TRP A 35 4.13 -7.10 11.63
CA TRP A 35 3.12 -6.10 11.88
C TRP A 35 1.91 -6.22 10.93
N ASP A 36 2.16 -6.57 9.67
CA ASP A 36 1.13 -6.79 8.64
C ASP A 36 0.57 -8.21 8.59
N ARG A 37 1.08 -9.13 9.43
CA ARG A 37 0.77 -10.57 9.35
C ARG A 37 1.01 -11.14 7.95
N SER A 38 1.98 -10.57 7.23
CA SER A 38 2.34 -10.98 5.88
C SER A 38 3.47 -12.02 5.88
N GLU A 39 3.62 -12.74 4.78
CA GLU A 39 4.68 -13.73 4.62
C GLU A 39 6.02 -13.07 4.25
N GLY A 40 5.98 -11.97 3.51
CA GLY A 40 7.14 -11.25 3.03
C GLY A 40 6.98 -9.74 3.09
N CYS A 41 8.12 -9.05 3.11
CA CYS A 41 8.20 -7.59 3.02
C CYS A 41 9.39 -7.20 2.15
N ALA A 42 9.25 -6.09 1.42
CA ALA A 42 10.32 -5.43 0.67
C ALA A 42 10.41 -3.96 1.11
N LEU A 43 11.61 -3.51 1.51
CA LEU A 43 11.88 -2.11 1.87
C LEU A 43 12.52 -1.35 0.73
N PHE A 44 12.11 -0.10 0.58
CA PHE A 44 12.49 0.82 -0.50
C PHE A 44 13.01 2.14 0.05
N GLN A 45 13.76 2.87 -0.79
CA GLN A 45 14.28 4.19 -0.44
C GLN A 45 13.20 5.29 -0.32
N SER A 46 11.95 5.05 -0.77
CA SER A 46 10.82 5.97 -0.60
C SER A 46 9.47 5.25 -0.76
N GLY A 47 8.39 5.85 -0.28
CA GLY A 47 7.04 5.36 -0.53
C GLY A 47 6.72 5.28 -2.03
N MET A 48 7.11 6.30 -2.81
CA MET A 48 6.94 6.26 -4.27
C MET A 48 7.73 5.13 -4.92
N ALA A 49 8.94 4.82 -4.44
CA ALA A 49 9.70 3.69 -4.95
C ALA A 49 9.00 2.34 -4.70
N ALA A 50 8.35 2.17 -3.53
CA ALA A 50 7.53 1.00 -3.25
C ALA A 50 6.30 0.93 -4.17
N ILE A 51 5.58 2.04 -4.31
CA ILE A 51 4.36 2.14 -5.14
C ILE A 51 4.69 1.87 -6.61
N THR A 52 5.65 2.61 -7.17
CA THR A 52 5.98 2.51 -8.61
C THR A 52 6.53 1.15 -9.00
N THR A 53 7.41 0.57 -8.16
CA THR A 53 7.94 -0.78 -8.39
C THR A 53 6.83 -1.83 -8.33
N THR A 54 5.93 -1.74 -7.35
CA THR A 54 4.79 -2.66 -7.22
C THR A 54 3.84 -2.54 -8.40
N ILE A 55 3.47 -1.33 -8.80
CA ILE A 55 2.58 -1.12 -9.95
C ILE A 55 3.23 -1.68 -11.23
N LEU A 56 4.50 -1.37 -11.49
CA LEU A 56 5.19 -1.87 -12.68
C LEU A 56 5.35 -3.40 -12.69
N GLU A 57 5.54 -4.02 -11.53
CA GLU A 57 5.62 -5.49 -11.44
C GLU A 57 4.28 -6.17 -11.67
N LEU A 58 3.19 -5.55 -11.22
CA LEU A 58 1.85 -6.17 -11.25
C LEU A 58 1.01 -5.75 -12.47
N THR A 59 1.52 -4.86 -13.31
CA THR A 59 0.86 -4.45 -14.56
C THR A 59 1.63 -4.93 -15.79
N ARG A 60 0.97 -4.95 -16.92
CA ARG A 60 1.57 -5.34 -18.21
C ARG A 60 1.23 -4.31 -19.28
N PRO A 61 2.06 -4.15 -20.32
CA PRO A 61 1.70 -3.35 -21.49
C PRO A 61 0.35 -3.80 -22.10
N ASN A 62 -0.42 -2.85 -22.60
CA ASN A 62 -1.76 -3.03 -23.16
C ASN A 62 -2.84 -3.50 -22.17
N THR A 63 -2.61 -3.36 -20.86
CA THR A 63 -3.61 -3.65 -19.82
C THR A 63 -4.14 -2.37 -19.17
N LEU A 64 -5.10 -2.56 -18.27
CA LEU A 64 -5.78 -1.52 -17.51
C LEU A 64 -5.50 -1.67 -16.03
N ILE A 65 -5.14 -0.57 -15.38
CA ILE A 65 -5.19 -0.43 -13.92
C ILE A 65 -6.53 0.21 -13.52
N LEU A 66 -7.26 -0.45 -12.63
CA LEU A 66 -8.40 0.16 -11.92
C LEU A 66 -7.91 0.77 -10.62
N HIS A 67 -8.26 2.02 -10.34
CA HIS A 67 -7.82 2.65 -9.10
C HIS A 67 -8.92 3.44 -8.40
N SER A 68 -8.84 3.57 -7.08
CA SER A 68 -9.71 4.44 -6.31
C SER A 68 -9.40 5.92 -6.59
N SER A 69 -10.31 6.80 -6.23
CA SER A 69 -10.11 8.25 -6.31
C SER A 69 -10.73 8.91 -5.06
N PRO A 70 -10.06 9.89 -4.45
CA PRO A 70 -8.73 10.41 -4.80
C PRO A 70 -7.59 9.46 -4.41
N LEU A 71 -6.39 9.74 -4.94
CA LEU A 71 -5.12 9.13 -4.56
C LEU A 71 -4.13 10.20 -4.12
N TYR A 72 -3.08 9.80 -3.42
CA TYR A 72 -1.92 10.66 -3.20
C TYR A 72 -1.39 11.21 -4.53
N GLY A 73 -1.14 12.53 -4.58
CA GLY A 73 -0.83 13.23 -5.85
C GLY A 73 0.36 12.64 -6.62
N GLY A 74 1.37 12.09 -5.94
CA GLY A 74 2.48 11.41 -6.60
C GLY A 74 2.07 10.12 -7.31
N THR A 75 1.17 9.35 -6.69
CA THR A 75 0.62 8.11 -7.26
C THR A 75 -0.31 8.42 -8.43
N ASP A 76 -1.20 9.37 -8.25
CA ASP A 76 -2.12 9.83 -9.28
C ASP A 76 -1.36 10.30 -10.53
N HIS A 77 -0.36 11.17 -10.35
CA HIS A 77 0.49 11.64 -11.44
C HIS A 77 1.27 10.50 -12.13
N PHE A 78 1.75 9.52 -11.37
CA PHE A 78 2.44 8.36 -11.94
C PHE A 78 1.49 7.54 -12.81
N ILE A 79 0.28 7.28 -12.34
CA ILE A 79 -0.75 6.52 -13.07
C ILE A 79 -1.17 7.26 -14.34
N GLU A 80 -1.47 8.55 -14.25
CA GLU A 80 -2.06 9.33 -15.37
C GLU A 80 -1.02 9.82 -16.40
N VAL A 81 0.25 10.00 -16.01
CA VAL A 81 1.26 10.61 -16.89
C VAL A 81 2.38 9.66 -17.27
N VAL A 82 2.76 8.74 -16.37
CA VAL A 82 3.91 7.85 -16.63
C VAL A 82 3.46 6.53 -17.23
N LEU A 83 2.47 5.85 -16.67
CA LEU A 83 2.00 4.56 -17.16
C LEU A 83 1.54 4.54 -18.62
N PRO A 84 0.89 5.59 -19.16
CA PRO A 84 0.53 5.63 -20.59
C PRO A 84 1.74 5.52 -21.53
N LYS A 85 2.94 5.96 -21.11
CA LYS A 85 4.18 5.83 -21.90
C LYS A 85 4.61 4.36 -22.06
N TYR A 86 4.09 3.47 -21.23
CA TYR A 86 4.33 2.02 -21.24
C TYR A 86 3.11 1.25 -21.77
N ASN A 87 2.16 1.95 -22.43
CA ASN A 87 0.90 1.38 -22.92
C ASN A 87 0.05 0.74 -21.82
N ILE A 88 0.10 1.26 -20.61
CA ILE A 88 -0.76 0.85 -19.49
C ILE A 88 -1.82 1.94 -19.32
N LYS A 89 -3.09 1.55 -19.47
CA LYS A 89 -4.25 2.44 -19.34
C LYS A 89 -4.69 2.51 -17.88
N SER A 90 -5.44 3.57 -17.54
CA SER A 90 -6.02 3.75 -16.21
C SER A 90 -7.51 4.05 -16.27
N MET A 91 -8.23 3.62 -15.24
CA MET A 91 -9.61 4.02 -14.98
C MET A 91 -9.86 4.14 -13.49
N TYR A 92 -10.25 5.32 -13.03
CA TYR A 92 -10.69 5.48 -11.66
C TYR A 92 -12.11 4.97 -11.44
N PHE A 93 -12.39 4.44 -10.25
CA PHE A 93 -13.71 4.07 -9.80
C PHE A 93 -14.08 4.79 -8.50
N ASP A 94 -15.36 5.02 -8.33
CA ASP A 94 -15.94 5.51 -7.07
C ASP A 94 -16.20 4.30 -6.16
N SER A 95 -15.55 4.29 -4.99
CA SER A 95 -15.65 3.20 -4.02
C SER A 95 -17.07 2.97 -3.48
N MET A 96 -17.91 3.99 -3.56
CA MET A 96 -19.31 3.91 -3.09
C MET A 96 -20.27 3.34 -4.15
N LYS A 97 -19.86 3.23 -5.41
CA LYS A 97 -20.67 2.61 -6.47
C LYS A 97 -20.73 1.10 -6.32
N SER A 98 -21.78 0.48 -6.87
CA SER A 98 -21.92 -0.97 -6.89
C SER A 98 -20.86 -1.62 -7.78
N LEU A 99 -20.53 -2.88 -7.51
CA LEU A 99 -19.56 -3.66 -8.29
C LEU A 99 -19.99 -3.72 -9.76
N GLU A 100 -21.26 -4.00 -10.01
CA GLU A 100 -21.83 -4.07 -11.37
C GLU A 100 -21.67 -2.74 -12.12
N SER A 101 -21.83 -1.61 -11.43
CA SER A 101 -21.65 -0.28 -12.03
C SER A 101 -20.20 -0.02 -12.44
N ILE A 102 -19.24 -0.50 -11.63
CA ILE A 102 -17.80 -0.36 -11.95
C ILE A 102 -17.44 -1.25 -13.14
N ILE A 103 -17.90 -2.50 -13.15
CA ILE A 103 -17.69 -3.46 -14.24
C ILE A 103 -18.27 -2.92 -15.53
N LYS A 104 -19.54 -2.49 -15.51
CA LYS A 104 -20.20 -1.90 -16.66
C LYS A 104 -19.44 -0.71 -17.25
N LYS A 105 -18.99 0.22 -16.39
CA LYS A 105 -18.18 1.37 -16.81
C LYS A 105 -16.88 0.94 -17.48
N LYS A 106 -16.21 -0.11 -16.96
CA LYS A 106 -14.99 -0.66 -17.55
C LYS A 106 -15.29 -1.26 -18.92
N ASP A 107 -16.31 -2.08 -19.07
CA ASP A 107 -16.67 -2.75 -20.30
C ASP A 107 -17.11 -1.76 -21.40
N GLU A 108 -17.82 -0.69 -21.02
CA GLU A 108 -18.19 0.39 -21.95
C GLU A 108 -16.98 1.18 -22.45
N LYS A 109 -15.99 1.46 -21.58
CA LYS A 109 -14.83 2.30 -21.92
C LYS A 109 -13.65 1.52 -22.49
N PHE A 110 -13.47 0.30 -22.04
CA PHE A 110 -12.31 -0.54 -22.35
C PHE A 110 -12.75 -2.01 -22.60
N PRO A 111 -13.61 -2.28 -23.61
CA PRO A 111 -14.21 -3.62 -23.80
C PRO A 111 -13.17 -4.72 -23.97
N ASP A 112 -12.12 -4.46 -24.76
CA ASP A 112 -11.10 -5.45 -25.14
C ASP A 112 -9.79 -5.30 -24.36
N THR A 113 -9.83 -4.65 -23.17
CA THR A 113 -8.63 -4.41 -22.40
C THR A 113 -8.70 -5.18 -21.09
N ASP A 114 -7.75 -6.08 -20.87
CA ASP A 114 -7.61 -6.84 -19.62
C ASP A 114 -7.26 -5.92 -18.45
N VAL A 115 -7.84 -6.19 -17.29
CA VAL A 115 -7.44 -5.55 -16.03
C VAL A 115 -6.24 -6.31 -15.47
N SER A 116 -5.19 -5.63 -15.05
CA SER A 116 -4.01 -6.24 -14.44
C SER A 116 -3.86 -5.95 -12.94
N LEU A 117 -4.40 -4.83 -12.48
CA LEU A 117 -4.26 -4.39 -11.09
C LEU A 117 -5.48 -3.60 -10.65
N VAL A 118 -5.93 -3.84 -9.42
CA VAL A 118 -6.81 -2.94 -8.65
C VAL A 118 -5.94 -2.25 -7.60
N TYR A 119 -5.78 -0.94 -7.72
CA TYR A 119 -4.99 -0.12 -6.80
C TYR A 119 -5.90 0.77 -5.98
N ILE A 120 -5.75 0.74 -4.66
CA ILE A 120 -6.57 1.56 -3.76
C ILE A 120 -5.71 2.29 -2.72
N GLU A 121 -6.18 3.42 -2.24
CA GLU A 121 -5.66 4.14 -1.09
C GLU A 121 -6.80 4.34 -0.08
N SER A 122 -6.63 3.84 1.13
CA SER A 122 -7.68 3.89 2.14
C SER A 122 -7.13 3.94 3.57
N PRO A 123 -7.43 5.01 4.33
CA PRO A 123 -8.08 6.26 3.91
C PRO A 123 -7.21 7.09 2.97
N ALA A 124 -7.83 7.79 2.01
CA ALA A 124 -7.10 8.56 1.00
C ALA A 124 -6.71 9.97 1.49
N ASN A 125 -5.53 10.41 1.10
CA ASN A 125 -5.06 11.78 1.32
C ASN A 125 -5.62 12.71 0.21
N PRO A 126 -6.22 13.88 0.51
CA PRO A 126 -6.37 14.50 1.84
C PRO A 126 -7.76 14.28 2.47
N THR A 127 -8.68 13.61 1.79
CA THR A 127 -10.12 13.64 2.08
C THR A 127 -10.56 12.64 3.14
N ASN A 128 -9.69 11.70 3.55
CA ASN A 128 -10.04 10.54 4.36
C ASN A 128 -11.11 9.63 3.71
N THR A 129 -11.20 9.64 2.39
CA THR A 129 -12.10 8.73 1.66
C THR A 129 -11.75 7.29 1.94
N VAL A 130 -12.76 6.50 2.29
CA VAL A 130 -12.62 5.08 2.64
C VAL A 130 -13.00 4.21 1.44
N VAL A 131 -12.23 3.16 1.21
CA VAL A 131 -12.49 2.16 0.17
C VAL A 131 -12.70 0.79 0.82
N ASP A 132 -13.72 0.05 0.39
CA ASP A 132 -13.96 -1.32 0.84
C ASP A 132 -12.97 -2.28 0.18
N ILE A 133 -12.06 -2.84 0.99
CA ILE A 133 -11.00 -3.75 0.52
C ILE A 133 -11.61 -5.07 0.02
N ASN A 134 -12.61 -5.62 0.71
CA ASN A 134 -13.29 -6.84 0.27
C ASN A 134 -13.96 -6.67 -1.10
N LYS A 135 -14.62 -5.55 -1.31
CA LYS A 135 -15.23 -5.21 -2.61
C LYS A 135 -14.18 -5.04 -3.70
N SER A 136 -13.03 -4.46 -3.37
CA SER A 136 -11.91 -4.34 -4.30
C SER A 136 -11.34 -5.71 -4.65
N LYS A 137 -11.34 -6.66 -3.72
CA LYS A 137 -10.98 -8.06 -3.95
C LYS A 137 -12.00 -8.76 -4.86
N GLU A 138 -13.30 -8.60 -4.60
CA GLU A 138 -14.36 -9.13 -5.47
C GLU A 138 -14.25 -8.60 -6.90
N LEU A 139 -13.90 -7.32 -7.07
CA LEU A 139 -13.65 -6.70 -8.36
C LEU A 139 -12.44 -7.34 -9.08
N ALA A 140 -11.34 -7.53 -8.37
CA ALA A 140 -10.15 -8.18 -8.89
C ALA A 140 -10.43 -9.66 -9.28
N ASP A 141 -11.17 -10.39 -8.45
CA ASP A 141 -11.55 -11.79 -8.71
C ASP A 141 -12.48 -11.92 -9.92
N HIS A 142 -13.38 -10.95 -10.12
CA HIS A 142 -14.23 -10.91 -11.31
C HIS A 142 -13.38 -10.85 -12.58
N PHE A 143 -12.39 -9.97 -12.62
CA PHE A 143 -11.52 -9.79 -13.78
C PHE A 143 -10.41 -10.84 -13.89
N SER A 144 -10.14 -11.64 -12.87
CA SER A 144 -9.20 -12.77 -12.92
C SER A 144 -9.78 -13.98 -13.67
N LYS A 145 -11.10 -14.03 -13.92
CA LYS A 145 -11.75 -15.16 -14.60
C LYS A 145 -11.35 -15.20 -16.05
N GLY A 146 -10.69 -16.30 -16.45
CA GLY A 146 -10.28 -16.52 -17.83
C GLY A 146 -9.00 -15.81 -18.27
N GLN A 147 -8.29 -15.14 -17.35
CA GLN A 147 -7.00 -14.49 -17.58
C GLN A 147 -6.05 -14.69 -16.38
N GLU A 148 -4.87 -14.06 -16.43
CA GLU A 148 -3.95 -14.03 -15.29
C GLU A 148 -4.57 -13.32 -14.08
N LYS A 149 -4.09 -13.72 -12.88
CA LYS A 149 -4.55 -13.14 -11.61
C LYS A 149 -4.43 -11.61 -11.62
N VAL A 150 -5.52 -10.94 -11.27
CA VAL A 150 -5.57 -9.51 -10.96
C VAL A 150 -5.31 -9.33 -9.48
N TYR A 151 -4.30 -8.54 -9.14
CA TYR A 151 -3.92 -8.28 -7.75
C TYR A 151 -4.65 -7.07 -7.19
N VAL A 152 -4.81 -7.05 -5.86
CA VAL A 152 -5.23 -5.86 -5.11
C VAL A 152 -4.03 -5.31 -4.36
N ALA A 153 -3.63 -4.09 -4.68
CA ALA A 153 -2.62 -3.34 -3.94
C ALA A 153 -3.25 -2.16 -3.21
N ILE A 154 -2.93 -1.99 -1.94
CA ILE A 154 -3.44 -0.90 -1.11
C ILE A 154 -2.32 -0.07 -0.50
N ASP A 155 -2.40 1.25 -0.64
CA ASP A 155 -1.63 2.18 0.19
C ASP A 155 -2.33 2.36 1.54
N ASN A 156 -1.72 1.79 2.59
CA ASN A 156 -2.20 1.81 3.97
C ASN A 156 -1.40 2.79 4.85
N THR A 157 -0.79 3.79 4.26
CA THR A 157 0.12 4.71 4.97
C THR A 157 -0.55 5.41 6.14
N PHE A 158 -1.83 5.82 6.03
CA PHE A 158 -2.51 6.58 7.08
C PHE A 158 -2.88 5.74 8.29
N MET A 159 -3.40 4.53 8.09
CA MET A 159 -3.77 3.65 9.21
C MET A 159 -2.58 2.89 9.75
N GLY A 160 -1.57 2.66 8.92
CA GLY A 160 -0.43 1.84 9.26
C GLY A 160 -0.83 0.43 9.70
N PRO A 161 0.13 -0.43 10.06
CA PRO A 161 -0.15 -1.80 10.47
C PRO A 161 -0.72 -1.91 11.90
N VAL A 162 -0.92 -0.78 12.59
CA VAL A 162 -1.51 -0.74 13.94
C VAL A 162 -3.03 -0.72 13.89
N PHE A 163 -3.61 0.05 12.96
CA PHE A 163 -5.06 0.27 12.91
C PHE A 163 -5.75 -0.41 11.74
N SER A 164 -5.01 -1.05 10.84
CA SER A 164 -5.58 -1.77 9.70
C SER A 164 -4.71 -2.96 9.32
N GLN A 165 -5.39 -4.08 9.00
CA GLN A 165 -4.78 -5.32 8.52
C GLN A 165 -5.37 -5.67 7.14
N PRO A 166 -4.94 -5.00 6.05
CA PRO A 166 -5.58 -5.14 4.74
C PRO A 166 -5.51 -6.56 4.16
N ILE A 167 -4.49 -7.33 4.51
CA ILE A 167 -4.36 -8.74 4.07
C ILE A 167 -5.53 -9.59 4.57
N ASP A 168 -5.99 -9.38 5.80
CA ASP A 168 -7.14 -10.09 6.37
C ASP A 168 -8.45 -9.76 5.62
N HIS A 169 -8.46 -8.69 4.83
CA HIS A 169 -9.58 -8.25 4.01
C HIS A 169 -9.42 -8.52 2.51
N GLY A 170 -8.37 -9.25 2.11
CA GLY A 170 -8.16 -9.69 0.74
C GLY A 170 -7.23 -8.84 -0.12
N ALA A 171 -6.50 -7.88 0.45
CA ALA A 171 -5.41 -7.24 -0.25
C ALA A 171 -4.26 -8.24 -0.50
N ASP A 172 -3.70 -8.23 -1.70
CA ASP A 172 -2.54 -9.06 -2.04
C ASP A 172 -1.22 -8.37 -1.67
N VAL A 173 -1.18 -7.03 -1.76
CA VAL A 173 -0.01 -6.22 -1.42
C VAL A 173 -0.43 -4.99 -0.62
N VAL A 174 0.21 -4.78 0.51
CA VAL A 174 0.05 -3.60 1.36
C VAL A 174 1.28 -2.71 1.20
N LEU A 175 1.05 -1.45 0.88
CA LEU A 175 2.08 -0.45 0.62
C LEU A 175 2.11 0.60 1.73
N TYR A 176 3.30 1.09 2.00
CA TYR A 176 3.54 2.14 2.99
C TYR A 176 4.55 3.18 2.49
N SER A 177 4.24 4.43 2.68
CA SER A 177 5.28 5.41 2.89
C SER A 177 5.81 5.26 4.32
N ALA A 178 6.84 4.42 4.49
CA ALA A 178 7.47 4.22 5.80
C ALA A 178 8.11 5.49 6.37
N THR A 179 8.27 6.52 5.55
CA THR A 179 8.60 7.91 5.92
C THR A 179 7.68 8.49 6.99
N LYS A 180 6.39 8.07 6.99
CA LYS A 180 5.35 8.63 7.86
C LYS A 180 5.36 7.96 9.23
N TYR A 181 4.30 7.28 9.62
CA TYR A 181 4.15 6.73 10.97
C TYR A 181 5.15 5.61 11.32
N ILE A 182 5.57 4.79 10.34
CA ILE A 182 6.54 3.71 10.57
C ILE A 182 7.88 4.32 11.01
N GLY A 183 8.45 5.26 10.28
CA GLY A 183 9.63 6.02 10.70
C GLY A 183 9.33 6.92 11.89
N GLY A 184 8.33 7.78 11.77
CA GLY A 184 7.68 8.52 12.86
C GLY A 184 8.49 9.63 13.54
N HIS A 185 9.69 9.95 13.06
CA HIS A 185 10.58 10.94 13.67
C HIS A 185 11.03 12.04 12.69
N SER A 186 10.50 12.06 11.45
CA SER A 186 10.86 13.03 10.39
C SER A 186 12.34 13.03 10.03
N ASP A 187 13.03 11.91 10.21
CA ASP A 187 14.49 11.77 10.05
C ASP A 187 14.89 10.76 8.95
N LEU A 188 13.90 10.14 8.28
CA LEU A 188 14.14 9.20 7.19
C LEU A 188 13.10 9.32 6.08
N VAL A 189 13.49 8.86 4.90
CA VAL A 189 12.59 8.59 3.77
C VAL A 189 12.70 7.12 3.42
N ALA A 190 11.57 6.42 3.39
CA ALA A 190 11.50 5.01 3.07
C ALA A 190 10.11 4.59 2.58
N GLY A 191 10.03 3.41 1.96
CA GLY A 191 8.79 2.75 1.58
C GLY A 191 8.82 1.28 1.92
N ALA A 192 7.65 0.65 1.96
CA ALA A 192 7.54 -0.79 2.15
C ALA A 192 6.41 -1.37 1.29
N ALA A 193 6.58 -2.64 0.90
CA ALA A 193 5.56 -3.48 0.31
C ALA A 193 5.52 -4.80 1.08
N CYS A 194 4.35 -5.19 1.58
CA CYS A 194 4.12 -6.42 2.35
C CYS A 194 3.07 -7.28 1.64
N GLY A 195 3.22 -8.60 1.67
CA GLY A 195 2.29 -9.54 1.00
C GLY A 195 2.77 -10.99 1.11
N SER A 196 2.27 -11.86 0.21
CA SER A 196 2.75 -13.23 0.13
C SER A 196 4.21 -13.30 -0.34
N ASN A 197 4.93 -14.38 0.03
CA ASN A 197 6.30 -14.59 -0.43
C ASN A 197 6.41 -14.59 -1.97
N GLU A 198 5.41 -15.15 -2.65
CA GLU A 198 5.36 -15.18 -4.11
C GLU A 198 5.43 -13.77 -4.71
N VAL A 199 4.48 -12.90 -4.35
CA VAL A 199 4.38 -11.57 -4.93
C VAL A 199 5.53 -10.67 -4.48
N ILE A 200 5.97 -10.79 -3.23
CA ILE A 200 7.07 -9.98 -2.70
C ILE A 200 8.41 -10.38 -3.32
N SER A 201 8.64 -11.66 -3.64
CA SER A 201 9.85 -12.09 -4.35
C SER A 201 9.94 -11.48 -5.76
N ARG A 202 8.83 -11.39 -6.49
CA ARG A 202 8.75 -10.72 -7.79
C ARG A 202 9.07 -9.22 -7.66
N ILE A 203 8.45 -8.54 -6.69
CA ILE A 203 8.68 -7.12 -6.40
C ILE A 203 10.14 -6.88 -6.00
N LYS A 204 10.74 -7.74 -5.16
CA LYS A 204 12.16 -7.67 -4.80
C LYS A 204 13.09 -7.84 -6.01
N THR A 205 12.74 -8.71 -6.94
CA THR A 205 13.49 -8.91 -8.18
C THR A 205 13.54 -7.62 -9.00
N LEU A 206 12.39 -6.99 -9.24
CA LEU A 206 12.34 -5.71 -9.94
C LEU A 206 13.06 -4.60 -9.17
N ARG A 207 12.92 -4.56 -7.83
CA ARG A 207 13.65 -3.63 -6.96
C ARG A 207 15.17 -3.70 -7.15
N VAL A 208 15.72 -4.91 -7.29
CA VAL A 208 17.16 -5.10 -7.54
C VAL A 208 17.60 -4.45 -8.85
N PHE A 209 16.81 -4.58 -9.92
CA PHE A 209 17.10 -3.95 -11.21
C PHE A 209 16.93 -2.43 -11.16
N MET A 210 15.92 -1.94 -10.49
CA MET A 210 15.67 -0.50 -10.30
C MET A 210 16.68 0.16 -9.35
N GLY A 211 17.36 -0.63 -8.49
CA GLY A 211 18.36 -0.12 -7.55
C GLY A 211 17.78 0.73 -6.41
N ASN A 212 16.48 0.61 -6.12
CA ASN A 212 15.74 1.51 -5.22
C ASN A 212 15.42 0.90 -3.84
N MET A 213 16.24 -0.08 -3.36
CA MET A 213 16.14 -0.63 -2.00
C MET A 213 16.51 0.41 -0.93
N ALA A 214 15.99 0.23 0.28
CA ALA A 214 16.41 1.02 1.43
C ALA A 214 17.89 0.77 1.78
N SER A 215 18.59 1.82 2.25
CA SER A 215 19.98 1.69 2.70
C SER A 215 20.07 0.92 4.02
N PRO A 216 21.23 0.33 4.36
CA PRO A 216 21.43 -0.31 5.67
C PRO A 216 21.17 0.62 6.84
N PHE A 217 21.51 1.90 6.74
CA PHE A 217 21.28 2.90 7.78
C PHE A 217 19.78 3.20 7.93
N THR A 218 19.06 3.42 6.83
CA THR A 218 17.60 3.63 6.83
C THR A 218 16.88 2.41 7.41
N SER A 219 17.33 1.20 7.07
CA SER A 219 16.76 -0.05 7.60
C SER A 219 16.95 -0.17 9.11
N TRP A 220 18.11 0.23 9.63
CA TRP A 220 18.35 0.29 11.06
C TRP A 220 17.45 1.31 11.77
N LEU A 221 17.26 2.51 11.19
CA LEU A 221 16.33 3.51 11.73
C LEU A 221 14.90 2.99 11.76
N ILE A 222 14.45 2.26 10.74
CA ILE A 222 13.13 1.62 10.71
C ILE A 222 13.01 0.60 11.85
N LEU A 223 14.01 -0.29 12.02
CA LEU A 223 14.02 -1.27 13.13
C LEU A 223 13.81 -0.59 14.48
N ARG A 224 14.61 0.45 14.76
CA ARG A 224 14.51 1.24 15.99
C ARG A 224 13.11 1.87 16.14
N SER A 225 12.54 2.38 15.05
CA SER A 225 11.25 3.08 15.07
C SER A 225 10.07 2.13 15.28
N LEU A 226 10.17 0.89 14.82
CA LEU A 226 9.14 -0.14 15.03
C LEU A 226 8.92 -0.46 16.51
N GLU A 227 9.94 -0.34 17.37
CA GLU A 227 9.83 -0.62 18.81
C GLU A 227 8.84 0.33 19.52
N THR A 228 8.63 1.54 19.00
CA THR A 228 7.70 2.53 19.56
C THR A 228 6.48 2.80 18.67
N LEU A 229 6.33 2.07 17.57
CA LEU A 229 5.29 2.34 16.57
C LEU A 229 3.90 2.37 17.17
N LYS A 230 3.52 1.35 17.91
CA LYS A 230 2.19 1.23 18.54
C LYS A 230 1.91 2.41 19.46
N ILE A 231 2.82 2.69 20.40
CA ILE A 231 2.67 3.79 21.38
C ILE A 231 2.49 5.13 20.67
N ARG A 232 3.29 5.40 19.63
CA ARG A 232 3.22 6.66 18.87
C ARG A 232 1.91 6.79 18.10
N MET A 233 1.47 5.73 17.46
CA MET A 233 0.23 5.76 16.66
C MET A 233 -1.01 5.86 17.57
N GLU A 234 -1.09 5.09 18.65
CA GLU A 234 -2.19 5.18 19.61
C GLU A 234 -2.27 6.58 20.23
N LYS A 235 -1.13 7.18 20.62
CA LYS A 235 -1.11 8.53 21.15
C LYS A 235 -1.50 9.59 20.11
N SER A 236 -1.08 9.43 18.88
CA SER A 236 -1.50 10.31 17.78
C SER A 236 -3.00 10.23 17.52
N ALA A 237 -3.57 9.02 17.52
CA ALA A 237 -5.02 8.82 17.35
C ALA A 237 -5.82 9.40 18.52
N GLU A 238 -5.38 9.21 19.77
CA GLU A 238 -5.99 9.84 20.96
C GLU A 238 -6.03 11.37 20.82
N ASN A 239 -4.90 11.97 20.45
CA ASN A 239 -4.80 13.41 20.29
C ASN A 239 -5.67 13.91 19.13
N ALA A 240 -5.66 13.22 17.98
CA ALA A 240 -6.49 13.55 16.82
C ALA A 240 -7.97 13.51 17.16
N ASN A 241 -8.42 12.50 17.93
CA ASN A 241 -9.82 12.40 18.37
C ASN A 241 -10.24 13.57 19.27
N LYS A 242 -9.38 13.99 20.21
CA LYS A 242 -9.64 15.16 21.06
C LYS A 242 -9.76 16.44 20.24
N ILE A 243 -8.80 16.67 19.34
CA ILE A 243 -8.76 17.85 18.47
C ILE A 243 -9.97 17.86 17.52
N ALA A 244 -10.31 16.74 16.91
CA ALA A 244 -11.47 16.65 16.00
C ALA A 244 -12.79 16.97 16.71
N LYS A 245 -12.98 16.51 17.95
CA LYS A 245 -14.18 16.83 18.76
C LYS A 245 -14.22 18.31 19.12
N GLU A 246 -13.12 18.91 19.51
CA GLU A 246 -13.02 20.35 19.81
C GLU A 246 -13.35 21.18 18.56
N LEU A 247 -12.73 20.86 17.43
CA LEU A 247 -12.95 21.58 16.17
C LEU A 247 -14.39 21.42 15.66
N LYS A 248 -15.05 20.28 15.87
CA LYS A 248 -16.43 20.05 15.46
C LYS A 248 -17.41 21.04 16.10
N SER A 249 -17.13 21.49 17.32
CA SER A 249 -17.94 22.45 18.05
C SER A 249 -17.49 23.91 17.86
N HIS A 250 -16.39 24.16 17.16
CA HIS A 250 -15.77 25.47 17.04
C HIS A 250 -16.49 26.33 16.00
N LYS A 251 -16.92 27.54 16.38
CA LYS A 251 -17.74 28.46 15.55
C LYS A 251 -17.12 28.89 14.21
N MET A 252 -15.81 28.78 14.08
CA MET A 252 -15.07 29.14 12.86
C MET A 252 -14.80 27.93 11.96
N VAL A 253 -15.25 26.74 12.30
CA VAL A 253 -15.02 25.50 11.54
C VAL A 253 -16.37 25.01 10.99
N ASP A 254 -16.46 24.96 9.68
CA ASP A 254 -17.67 24.49 8.99
C ASP A 254 -17.76 22.96 9.04
N LYS A 255 -16.66 22.24 8.72
CA LYS A 255 -16.65 20.79 8.65
C LYS A 255 -15.30 20.19 9.10
N VAL A 256 -15.39 19.08 9.81
CA VAL A 256 -14.22 18.27 10.21
C VAL A 256 -14.28 16.89 9.52
N HIS A 257 -13.26 16.58 8.73
CA HIS A 257 -13.11 15.27 8.09
C HIS A 257 -12.23 14.37 8.97
N TYR A 258 -12.85 13.53 9.77
CA TYR A 258 -12.17 12.58 10.66
C TYR A 258 -12.98 11.30 10.80
N LEU A 259 -12.35 10.14 10.59
CA LEU A 259 -13.05 8.85 10.59
C LEU A 259 -13.74 8.54 11.92
N GLY A 260 -13.15 8.94 13.05
CA GLY A 260 -13.74 8.75 14.39
C GLY A 260 -14.98 9.60 14.66
N LEU A 261 -15.39 10.48 13.75
CA LEU A 261 -16.63 11.26 13.83
C LEU A 261 -17.71 10.76 12.86
N VAL A 262 -17.45 9.71 12.09
CA VAL A 262 -18.41 9.08 11.18
C VAL A 262 -19.46 8.35 12.01
N THR A 263 -20.73 8.60 11.72
CA THR A 263 -21.89 8.07 12.44
C THR A 263 -22.55 6.91 11.70
N GLU A 264 -23.40 6.14 12.38
CA GLU A 264 -24.04 4.91 11.87
C GLU A 264 -24.90 5.12 10.62
N ASP A 265 -25.38 6.31 10.40
CA ASP A 265 -26.16 6.72 9.22
C ASP A 265 -25.28 6.97 7.97
N SER A 266 -23.95 7.04 8.14
CA SER A 266 -23.02 7.17 7.03
C SER A 266 -22.79 5.85 6.30
N PRO A 267 -22.76 5.84 4.96
CA PRO A 267 -22.47 4.65 4.17
C PRO A 267 -21.08 4.06 4.43
N GLU A 268 -20.10 4.88 4.88
CA GLU A 268 -18.75 4.45 5.21
C GLU A 268 -18.64 3.77 6.58
N TYR A 269 -19.61 3.94 7.48
CA TYR A 269 -19.52 3.47 8.86
C TYR A 269 -19.21 1.98 8.97
N ASN A 270 -19.93 1.14 8.23
CA ASN A 270 -19.73 -0.30 8.27
C ASN A 270 -18.36 -0.72 7.71
N ILE A 271 -17.85 0.00 6.70
CA ILE A 271 -16.53 -0.23 6.13
C ILE A 271 -15.48 0.11 7.19
N ILE A 272 -15.59 1.28 7.81
CA ILE A 272 -14.67 1.75 8.86
C ILE A 272 -14.63 0.75 10.02
N LYS A 273 -15.82 0.35 10.53
CA LYS A 273 -15.92 -0.57 11.65
C LYS A 273 -15.35 -1.97 11.35
N LYS A 274 -15.42 -2.41 10.09
CA LYS A 274 -14.91 -3.71 9.66
C LYS A 274 -13.41 -3.71 9.45
N GLN A 275 -12.86 -2.65 8.85
CA GLN A 275 -11.48 -2.61 8.35
C GLN A 275 -10.49 -1.94 9.30
N TYR A 276 -10.98 -1.12 10.23
CA TYR A 276 -10.12 -0.32 11.11
C TYR A 276 -10.45 -0.60 12.57
N SER A 277 -9.39 -0.76 13.40
CA SER A 277 -9.47 -1.10 14.83
C SER A 277 -9.04 0.06 15.74
#